data_4bb65f968892677fe6a2591800855f3c
#
_entry.id   4bb65f968892677fe6a2591800855f3c
#
_cell.length_a   1.000
_cell.length_b   1.000
_cell.length_c   1.000
_cell.angle_alpha   90.00
_cell.angle_beta   90.00
_cell.angle_gamma   90.00
#
_symmetry.space_group_name_H-M   'P 1'
#
loop_
_entity.id
_entity.type
_entity.pdbx_description
1 polymer ?
#
loop_
_entity_poly.entity_id
_entity_poly.type
_entity_poly.pdbx_seq_one_letter_code
_entity_poly.pdbx_strand_id
1 'polypeptide(L)'
;MASVWEPARTWAFIVGLLEWQRDDIYSSFPKEERRDAQLVKLLIERGVPKAQIRYLQDRKATTAAIDAGMAAHLAAAPPGSTLMLYFCGHGGMDDAGQVFFASYDADDAQNPGWPVPAIPDAVEAHFKGGQAILLADCCHSGHLADAVAARPRRVAYASLCSSLSSELSTGNWTFTEAILAALRGEAYADGDGSATISLAELAAHIQAELAFAEEQVATFATTHGFDPALVLAAARPRHDPQIGRQVAVQAEGAWWTAQITDVHDGKLKVRYYGYESVHDQWVSPEQTRSIGRPRYPIGATVEVTLRTGYSPAASWPNPPRGELDDQRSCPPRFRMLRAAL
;
A
#
# COMPACT_ATOMS: atom_id res chain seq x y z
N MET A 1 1.68 -28.71 -3.60
CA MET A 1 1.29 -27.65 -4.55
C MET A 1 1.05 -26.39 -3.76
N ALA A 2 1.51 -25.23 -4.21
CA ALA A 2 1.20 -23.96 -3.56
C ALA A 2 -0.32 -23.76 -3.54
N SER A 3 -0.82 -23.17 -2.44
CA SER A 3 -2.24 -22.81 -2.36
C SER A 3 -2.53 -21.66 -3.31
N VAL A 4 -3.74 -21.60 -3.85
CA VAL A 4 -4.18 -20.54 -4.76
C VAL A 4 -5.27 -19.75 -4.07
N TRP A 5 -5.19 -18.43 -4.15
CA TRP A 5 -6.22 -17.52 -3.64
C TRP A 5 -7.54 -17.77 -4.37
N GLU A 6 -8.61 -17.92 -3.58
CA GLU A 6 -9.97 -18.14 -4.06
C GLU A 6 -10.81 -16.86 -3.91
N PRO A 7 -10.94 -16.04 -4.98
CA PRO A 7 -11.73 -14.80 -4.91
C PRO A 7 -13.17 -15.04 -4.48
N ALA A 8 -13.81 -16.10 -4.97
CA ALA A 8 -15.21 -16.41 -4.62
C ALA A 8 -15.45 -16.69 -3.12
N ARG A 9 -14.39 -17.03 -2.37
CA ARG A 9 -14.43 -17.29 -0.93
C ARG A 9 -13.83 -16.15 -0.10
N THR A 10 -13.45 -15.05 -0.76
CA THR A 10 -12.85 -13.90 -0.10
C THR A 10 -13.91 -12.93 0.41
N TRP A 11 -13.78 -12.55 1.68
CA TRP A 11 -14.55 -11.50 2.32
C TRP A 11 -13.64 -10.31 2.54
N ALA A 12 -13.92 -9.21 1.84
CA ALA A 12 -13.08 -8.02 1.88
C ALA A 12 -13.71 -6.92 2.75
N PHE A 13 -12.95 -6.44 3.72
CA PHE A 13 -13.29 -5.28 4.55
C PHE A 13 -12.31 -4.16 4.27
N ILE A 14 -12.77 -3.09 3.64
CA ILE A 14 -11.93 -2.03 3.12
C ILE A 14 -12.34 -0.71 3.77
N VAL A 15 -11.36 -0.01 4.35
CA VAL A 15 -11.50 1.31 4.95
C VAL A 15 -10.55 2.26 4.23
N GLY A 16 -11.10 3.26 3.55
CA GLY A 16 -10.31 4.25 2.81
C GLY A 16 -10.67 5.67 3.23
N LEU A 17 -9.72 6.35 3.87
CA LEU A 17 -9.90 7.68 4.40
C LEU A 17 -8.96 8.66 3.71
N LEU A 18 -9.53 9.65 3.02
CA LEU A 18 -8.82 10.77 2.42
C LEU A 18 -9.35 12.12 2.92
N GLU A 19 -10.38 12.13 3.77
CA GLU A 19 -10.84 13.32 4.49
C GLU A 19 -11.22 12.94 5.92
N TRP A 20 -11.06 13.90 6.83
CA TRP A 20 -11.37 13.78 8.25
C TRP A 20 -12.27 14.92 8.70
N GLN A 21 -13.04 14.69 9.76
CA GLN A 21 -13.87 15.71 10.38
C GLN A 21 -13.00 16.82 10.99
N ARG A 22 -11.84 16.44 11.53
CA ARG A 22 -10.82 17.32 12.12
C ARG A 22 -9.66 17.48 11.14
N ASP A 23 -9.87 18.25 10.06
CA ASP A 23 -8.85 18.56 9.07
C ASP A 23 -7.69 19.39 9.62
N ASP A 24 -7.90 20.03 10.77
CA ASP A 24 -6.88 20.73 11.55
C ASP A 24 -5.90 19.78 12.27
N ILE A 25 -6.28 18.52 12.50
CA ILE A 25 -5.44 17.47 13.10
C ILE A 25 -4.96 16.51 12.01
N TYR A 26 -5.88 16.02 11.20
CA TYR A 26 -5.62 15.06 10.11
C TYR A 26 -5.91 15.73 8.77
N SER A 27 -4.86 16.27 8.13
CA SER A 27 -4.99 16.92 6.83
C SER A 27 -5.51 15.97 5.76
N SER A 28 -6.47 16.43 4.98
CA SER A 28 -7.07 15.67 3.89
C SER A 28 -6.09 15.43 2.74
N PHE A 29 -6.23 14.29 2.09
CA PHE A 29 -5.47 13.92 0.88
C PHE A 29 -6.27 14.24 -0.39
N PRO A 30 -5.60 14.42 -1.54
CA PRO A 30 -6.27 14.50 -2.84
C PRO A 30 -7.12 13.25 -3.11
N LYS A 31 -8.34 13.46 -3.63
CA LYS A 31 -9.31 12.37 -3.87
C LYS A 31 -9.33 11.88 -5.30
N GLU A 32 -8.62 12.59 -6.18
CA GLU A 32 -8.46 12.23 -7.56
C GLU A 32 -7.76 10.86 -7.64
N GLU A 33 -8.29 9.99 -8.50
CA GLU A 33 -7.73 8.66 -8.73
C GLU A 33 -7.48 7.80 -7.47
N ARG A 34 -8.42 7.79 -6.53
CA ARG A 34 -8.35 6.97 -5.29
C ARG A 34 -7.99 5.52 -5.59
N ARG A 35 -6.89 5.03 -5.03
CA ARG A 35 -6.40 3.66 -5.24
C ARG A 35 -7.17 2.63 -4.40
N ASP A 36 -7.69 3.01 -3.25
CA ASP A 36 -8.59 2.18 -2.46
C ASP A 36 -9.88 1.83 -3.23
N ALA A 37 -10.47 2.77 -3.95
CA ALA A 37 -11.62 2.51 -4.82
C ALA A 37 -11.23 1.63 -6.03
N GLN A 38 -10.03 1.81 -6.58
CA GLN A 38 -9.51 0.95 -7.64
C GLN A 38 -9.28 -0.48 -7.14
N LEU A 39 -8.81 -0.66 -5.89
CA LEU A 39 -8.68 -1.97 -5.27
C LEU A 39 -10.03 -2.68 -5.16
N VAL A 40 -11.08 -1.98 -4.70
CA VAL A 40 -12.45 -2.52 -4.65
C VAL A 40 -12.91 -2.99 -6.04
N LYS A 41 -12.71 -2.14 -7.07
CA LYS A 41 -13.08 -2.48 -8.45
C LYS A 41 -12.32 -3.72 -8.93
N LEU A 42 -11.01 -3.75 -8.70
CA LEU A 42 -10.16 -4.88 -9.11
C LEU A 42 -10.54 -6.18 -8.39
N LEU A 43 -10.87 -6.15 -7.10
CA LEU A 43 -11.33 -7.34 -6.39
C LEU A 43 -12.61 -7.92 -7.02
N ILE A 44 -13.56 -7.07 -7.43
CA ILE A 44 -14.77 -7.49 -8.16
C ILE A 44 -14.40 -8.10 -9.51
N GLU A 45 -13.52 -7.46 -10.28
CA GLU A 45 -13.03 -7.96 -11.57
C GLU A 45 -12.31 -9.30 -11.44
N ARG A 46 -11.62 -9.53 -10.32
CA ARG A 46 -10.96 -10.80 -9.99
C ARG A 46 -11.91 -11.89 -9.52
N GLY A 47 -13.19 -11.57 -9.31
CA GLY A 47 -14.24 -12.54 -8.96
C GLY A 47 -14.63 -12.57 -7.49
N VAL A 48 -14.21 -11.59 -6.68
CA VAL A 48 -14.77 -11.43 -5.32
C VAL A 48 -16.22 -10.97 -5.45
N PRO A 49 -17.20 -11.70 -4.90
CA PRO A 49 -18.58 -11.31 -4.97
C PRO A 49 -18.82 -9.93 -4.32
N LYS A 50 -19.53 -9.04 -5.01
CA LYS A 50 -19.80 -7.69 -4.51
C LYS A 50 -20.46 -7.69 -3.12
N ALA A 51 -21.31 -8.68 -2.82
CA ALA A 51 -21.93 -8.84 -1.51
C ALA A 51 -20.95 -9.21 -0.39
N GLN A 52 -19.75 -9.70 -0.74
CA GLN A 52 -18.68 -10.04 0.19
C GLN A 52 -17.65 -8.92 0.33
N ILE A 53 -17.92 -7.73 -0.22
CA ILE A 53 -17.09 -6.54 -0.08
C ILE A 53 -17.81 -5.49 0.75
N ARG A 54 -17.25 -5.14 1.90
CA ARG A 54 -17.66 -3.99 2.70
C ARG A 54 -16.63 -2.88 2.51
N TYR A 55 -17.03 -1.77 1.92
CA TYR A 55 -16.17 -0.60 1.73
C TYR A 55 -16.72 0.59 2.50
N LEU A 56 -15.95 1.08 3.45
CA LEU A 56 -16.22 2.31 4.22
C LEU A 56 -15.26 3.39 3.73
N GLN A 57 -15.83 4.49 3.28
CA GLN A 57 -15.09 5.57 2.64
C GLN A 57 -15.35 6.88 3.36
N ASP A 58 -14.30 7.61 3.73
CA ASP A 58 -14.36 8.98 4.28
C ASP A 58 -15.40 9.08 5.41
N ARG A 59 -16.39 9.94 5.31
CA ARG A 59 -17.47 10.20 6.31
C ARG A 59 -18.23 8.96 6.78
N LYS A 60 -18.16 7.87 6.01
CA LYS A 60 -18.79 6.60 6.40
C LYS A 60 -17.89 5.73 7.29
N ALA A 61 -16.63 6.12 7.45
CA ALA A 61 -15.63 5.37 8.21
C ALA A 61 -15.38 6.00 9.59
N THR A 62 -16.45 6.26 10.35
CA THR A 62 -16.34 6.61 11.78
C THR A 62 -15.90 5.40 12.59
N THR A 63 -15.29 5.58 13.76
CA THR A 63 -14.87 4.48 14.64
C THR A 63 -16.02 3.51 14.89
N ALA A 64 -17.18 4.01 15.28
CA ALA A 64 -18.36 3.18 15.53
C ALA A 64 -18.87 2.44 14.29
N ALA A 65 -18.80 3.06 13.10
CA ALA A 65 -19.21 2.43 11.85
C ALA A 65 -18.21 1.35 11.39
N ILE A 66 -16.91 1.55 11.65
CA ILE A 66 -15.87 0.55 11.39
C ILE A 66 -16.08 -0.66 12.28
N ASP A 67 -16.21 -0.48 13.59
CA ASP A 67 -16.40 -1.57 14.56
C ASP A 67 -17.67 -2.39 14.28
N ALA A 68 -18.82 -1.72 14.16
CA ALA A 68 -20.08 -2.39 13.88
C ALA A 68 -20.08 -3.05 12.49
N GLY A 69 -19.53 -2.35 11.49
CA GLY A 69 -19.43 -2.85 10.12
C GLY A 69 -18.52 -4.07 10.01
N MET A 70 -17.39 -4.07 10.70
CA MET A 70 -16.44 -5.17 10.74
C MET A 70 -17.06 -6.39 11.43
N ALA A 71 -17.59 -6.22 12.65
CA ALA A 71 -18.22 -7.32 13.39
C ALA A 71 -19.33 -8.01 12.57
N ALA A 72 -20.25 -7.23 11.99
CA ALA A 72 -21.33 -7.76 11.16
C ALA A 72 -20.82 -8.48 9.90
N HIS A 73 -19.82 -7.89 9.21
CA HIS A 73 -19.25 -8.45 7.98
C HIS A 73 -18.53 -9.77 8.25
N LEU A 74 -17.72 -9.84 9.29
CA LEU A 74 -16.97 -11.03 9.68
C LEU A 74 -17.90 -12.17 10.15
N ALA A 75 -18.95 -11.84 10.92
CA ALA A 75 -19.93 -12.83 11.38
C ALA A 75 -20.72 -13.47 10.23
N ALA A 76 -20.92 -12.76 9.13
CA ALA A 76 -21.61 -13.26 7.93
C ALA A 76 -20.74 -14.22 7.11
N ALA A 77 -19.41 -14.17 7.25
CA ALA A 77 -18.50 -15.01 6.49
C ALA A 77 -18.62 -16.50 6.90
N PRO A 78 -18.84 -17.43 5.96
CA PRO A 78 -18.92 -18.87 6.28
C PRO A 78 -17.54 -19.46 6.62
N PRO A 79 -17.49 -20.65 7.25
CA PRO A 79 -16.26 -21.40 7.42
C PRO A 79 -15.52 -21.61 6.09
N GLY A 80 -14.18 -21.58 6.14
CA GLY A 80 -13.33 -21.73 4.97
C GLY A 80 -13.22 -20.48 4.10
N SER A 81 -13.77 -19.33 4.54
CA SER A 81 -13.53 -18.02 3.91
C SER A 81 -12.12 -17.52 4.20
N THR A 82 -11.61 -16.68 3.29
CA THR A 82 -10.41 -15.85 3.49
C THR A 82 -10.83 -14.42 3.74
N LEU A 83 -10.33 -13.79 4.80
CA LEU A 83 -10.49 -12.36 5.02
C LEU A 83 -9.40 -11.60 4.26
N MET A 84 -9.76 -10.52 3.56
CA MET A 84 -8.86 -9.49 3.11
C MET A 84 -9.27 -8.17 3.76
N LEU A 85 -8.46 -7.67 4.67
CA LEU A 85 -8.68 -6.36 5.30
C LEU A 85 -7.70 -5.37 4.71
N TYR A 86 -8.18 -4.19 4.34
CA TYR A 86 -7.34 -3.10 3.85
C TYR A 86 -7.71 -1.79 4.54
N PHE A 87 -6.70 -1.05 4.98
CA PHE A 87 -6.83 0.30 5.49
C PHE A 87 -5.88 1.25 4.74
N CYS A 88 -6.35 2.43 4.40
CA CYS A 88 -5.48 3.55 4.01
C CYS A 88 -5.98 4.86 4.63
N GLY A 89 -5.01 5.71 5.02
CA GLY A 89 -5.30 6.98 5.67
C GLY A 89 -4.17 7.41 6.61
N HIS A 90 -4.50 8.16 7.65
CA HIS A 90 -3.56 8.49 8.72
C HIS A 90 -3.47 7.35 9.75
N GLY A 91 -2.27 7.12 10.27
CA GLY A 91 -2.02 6.33 11.45
C GLY A 91 -1.36 7.20 12.51
N GLY A 92 -1.63 6.93 13.77
CA GLY A 92 -1.07 7.67 14.89
C GLY A 92 -0.71 6.77 16.05
N MET A 93 0.01 7.37 17.02
CA MET A 93 0.38 6.75 18.28
C MET A 93 0.17 7.78 19.38
N ASP A 94 -0.51 7.39 20.46
CA ASP A 94 -0.72 8.24 21.61
C ASP A 94 0.50 8.27 22.54
N ASP A 95 0.46 9.13 23.56
CA ASP A 95 1.55 9.27 24.56
C ASP A 95 1.79 7.98 25.38
N ALA A 96 0.85 7.06 25.40
CA ALA A 96 0.98 5.76 26.04
C ALA A 96 1.58 4.69 25.09
N GLY A 97 1.90 5.06 23.85
CA GLY A 97 2.43 4.18 22.83
C GLY A 97 1.37 3.26 22.18
N GLN A 98 0.07 3.57 22.36
CA GLN A 98 -0.99 2.83 21.69
C GLN A 98 -1.17 3.35 20.28
N VAL A 99 -1.18 2.44 19.30
CA VAL A 99 -1.32 2.76 17.88
C VAL A 99 -2.76 2.60 17.43
N PHE A 100 -3.19 3.56 16.63
CA PHE A 100 -4.53 3.60 16.04
C PHE A 100 -4.46 4.00 14.55
N PHE A 101 -5.46 3.59 13.81
CA PHE A 101 -5.75 4.10 12.48
C PHE A 101 -6.81 5.19 12.60
N ALA A 102 -6.52 6.40 12.13
CA ALA A 102 -7.41 7.54 12.29
C ALA A 102 -8.71 7.32 11.51
N SER A 103 -9.83 7.13 12.22
CA SER A 103 -11.18 7.09 11.64
C SER A 103 -11.61 8.50 11.20
N TYR A 104 -12.72 8.63 10.47
CA TYR A 104 -13.22 9.93 10.01
C TYR A 104 -13.44 10.92 11.16
N ASP A 105 -13.92 10.43 12.30
CA ASP A 105 -14.27 11.18 13.51
C ASP A 105 -13.16 11.18 14.58
N ALA A 106 -11.93 10.80 14.22
CA ALA A 106 -10.80 10.86 15.12
C ALA A 106 -10.47 12.32 15.53
N ASP A 107 -10.17 12.54 16.83
CA ASP A 107 -10.00 13.89 17.41
C ASP A 107 -8.85 14.04 18.42
N ASP A 108 -7.91 13.10 18.49
CA ASP A 108 -6.77 13.06 19.42
C ASP A 108 -7.12 13.00 20.91
N ALA A 109 -8.23 13.62 21.33
CA ALA A 109 -8.52 13.84 22.74
C ALA A 109 -9.41 12.76 23.35
N GLN A 110 -10.49 12.39 22.66
CA GLN A 110 -11.51 11.47 23.15
C GLN A 110 -11.74 10.26 22.24
N ASN A 111 -11.38 10.40 20.98
CA ASN A 111 -11.50 9.36 19.97
C ASN A 111 -10.23 9.34 19.08
N PRO A 112 -9.16 8.69 19.52
CA PRO A 112 -7.94 8.62 18.71
C PRO A 112 -8.12 7.91 17.37
N GLY A 113 -9.20 7.14 17.23
CA GLY A 113 -9.52 6.38 16.03
C GLY A 113 -9.70 4.88 16.30
N TRP A 114 -9.41 4.07 15.31
CA TRP A 114 -9.57 2.61 15.36
C TRP A 114 -8.31 1.96 15.94
N PRO A 115 -8.35 1.39 17.17
CA PRO A 115 -7.17 0.82 17.81
C PRO A 115 -6.63 -0.39 17.02
N VAL A 116 -5.34 -0.38 16.69
CA VAL A 116 -4.71 -1.46 15.91
C VAL A 116 -4.84 -2.83 16.59
N PRO A 117 -4.66 -2.99 17.92
CA PRO A 117 -4.86 -4.28 18.58
C PRO A 117 -6.29 -4.82 18.50
N ALA A 118 -7.30 -3.95 18.37
CA ALA A 118 -8.70 -4.36 18.24
C ALA A 118 -8.99 -5.09 16.92
N ILE A 119 -8.17 -4.87 15.89
CA ILE A 119 -8.37 -5.47 14.56
C ILE A 119 -8.27 -7.00 14.61
N PRO A 120 -7.13 -7.62 15.00
CA PRO A 120 -7.07 -9.07 15.11
C PRO A 120 -8.01 -9.62 16.18
N ASP A 121 -8.33 -8.87 17.22
CA ASP A 121 -9.27 -9.31 18.26
C ASP A 121 -10.70 -9.44 17.73
N ALA A 122 -11.15 -8.51 16.91
CA ALA A 122 -12.43 -8.58 16.22
C ALA A 122 -12.46 -9.74 15.20
N VAL A 123 -11.35 -9.99 14.49
CA VAL A 123 -11.24 -11.14 13.59
C VAL A 123 -11.40 -12.44 14.37
N GLU A 124 -10.69 -12.62 15.50
CA GLU A 124 -10.81 -13.82 16.33
C GLU A 124 -12.21 -14.01 16.90
N ALA A 125 -12.88 -12.93 17.28
CA ALA A 125 -14.22 -12.97 17.88
C ALA A 125 -15.33 -13.29 16.86
N HIS A 126 -15.24 -12.80 15.65
CA HIS A 126 -16.36 -12.81 14.72
C HIS A 126 -16.15 -13.60 13.44
N PHE A 127 -14.91 -13.75 12.95
CA PHE A 127 -14.63 -14.42 11.69
C PHE A 127 -14.60 -15.93 11.85
N LYS A 128 -15.33 -16.65 10.98
CA LYS A 128 -15.40 -18.13 11.01
C LYS A 128 -14.40 -18.80 10.06
N GLY A 129 -13.73 -18.01 9.21
CA GLY A 129 -12.70 -18.51 8.30
C GLY A 129 -11.39 -18.84 9.01
N GLY A 130 -10.44 -19.41 8.28
CA GLY A 130 -9.18 -19.91 8.81
C GLY A 130 -7.97 -19.02 8.53
N GLN A 131 -8.06 -18.07 7.60
CA GLN A 131 -6.94 -17.21 7.22
C GLN A 131 -7.35 -15.77 6.93
N ALA A 132 -6.44 -14.83 7.22
CA ALA A 132 -6.66 -13.41 7.00
C ALA A 132 -5.40 -12.75 6.40
N ILE A 133 -5.59 -11.90 5.39
CA ILE A 133 -4.58 -11.03 4.80
C ILE A 133 -4.92 -9.61 5.26
N LEU A 134 -4.03 -9.01 6.03
CA LEU A 134 -4.18 -7.66 6.57
C LEU A 134 -3.23 -6.71 5.84
N LEU A 135 -3.76 -5.65 5.25
CA LEU A 135 -3.04 -4.68 4.43
C LEU A 135 -3.25 -3.29 5.03
N ALA A 136 -2.17 -2.57 5.31
CA ALA A 136 -2.28 -1.22 5.89
C ALA A 136 -1.31 -0.24 5.23
N ASP A 137 -1.87 0.85 4.67
CA ASP A 137 -1.17 1.93 3.98
C ASP A 137 -1.28 3.23 4.79
N CYS A 138 -0.49 3.31 5.87
CA CYS A 138 -0.47 4.46 6.77
C CYS A 138 0.76 4.47 7.69
N CYS A 139 0.97 5.58 8.40
CA CYS A 139 1.99 5.70 9.44
C CYS A 139 1.80 4.62 10.53
N HIS A 140 2.91 4.15 11.10
CA HIS A 140 2.93 3.14 12.17
C HIS A 140 2.22 1.83 11.84
N SER A 141 1.92 1.56 10.57
CA SER A 141 1.14 0.39 10.14
C SER A 141 1.79 -0.94 10.52
N GLY A 142 3.11 -0.99 10.69
CA GLY A 142 3.84 -2.17 11.15
C GLY A 142 3.35 -2.76 12.49
N HIS A 143 2.75 -1.93 13.35
CA HIS A 143 2.11 -2.41 14.58
C HIS A 143 0.97 -3.42 14.35
N LEU A 144 0.40 -3.46 13.15
CA LEU A 144 -0.57 -4.49 12.79
C LEU A 144 0.07 -5.89 12.78
N ALA A 145 1.32 -6.00 12.30
CA ALA A 145 2.10 -7.23 12.38
C ALA A 145 2.43 -7.60 13.83
N ASP A 146 2.82 -6.61 14.65
CA ASP A 146 3.08 -6.81 16.08
C ASP A 146 1.82 -7.30 16.81
N ALA A 147 0.66 -6.71 16.51
CA ALA A 147 -0.62 -7.07 17.14
C ALA A 147 -1.06 -8.50 16.80
N VAL A 148 -0.82 -9.00 15.58
CA VAL A 148 -1.12 -10.40 15.24
C VAL A 148 -0.13 -11.38 15.84
N ALA A 149 1.13 -10.98 16.04
CA ALA A 149 2.18 -11.81 16.62
C ALA A 149 2.14 -11.83 18.17
N ALA A 150 1.48 -10.87 18.81
CA ALA A 150 1.52 -10.67 20.27
C ALA A 150 1.03 -11.87 21.09
N ARG A 151 0.18 -12.71 20.52
CA ARG A 151 -0.36 -13.93 21.16
C ARG A 151 -0.78 -14.98 20.14
N PRO A 152 -0.87 -16.27 20.51
CA PRO A 152 -1.41 -17.31 19.64
C PRO A 152 -2.82 -16.96 19.18
N ARG A 153 -3.10 -17.20 17.89
CA ARG A 153 -4.36 -16.91 17.22
C ARG A 153 -4.93 -18.17 16.58
N ARG A 154 -6.26 -18.24 16.47
CA ARG A 154 -6.97 -19.32 15.78
C ARG A 154 -6.87 -19.15 14.26
N VAL A 155 -6.95 -17.90 13.78
CA VAL A 155 -6.83 -17.55 12.37
C VAL A 155 -5.35 -17.45 12.02
N ALA A 156 -4.96 -17.95 10.86
CA ALA A 156 -3.64 -17.74 10.30
C ALA A 156 -3.59 -16.38 9.58
N TYR A 157 -2.60 -15.56 9.91
CA TYR A 157 -2.49 -14.19 9.39
C TYR A 157 -1.29 -14.02 8.48
N ALA A 158 -1.47 -13.21 7.44
CA ALA A 158 -0.41 -12.47 6.78
C ALA A 158 -0.67 -10.98 6.96
N SER A 159 0.34 -10.21 7.33
CA SER A 159 0.26 -8.76 7.50
C SER A 159 1.30 -8.09 6.59
N LEU A 160 0.85 -7.19 5.71
CA LEU A 160 1.68 -6.34 4.86
C LEU A 160 1.34 -4.89 5.16
N CYS A 161 2.37 -4.11 5.49
CA CYS A 161 2.20 -2.74 5.95
C CYS A 161 3.20 -1.82 5.24
N SER A 162 2.78 -0.60 4.92
CA SER A 162 3.62 0.35 4.19
C SER A 162 4.79 0.91 5.00
N SER A 163 4.78 0.77 6.34
CA SER A 163 5.82 1.30 7.22
C SER A 163 6.21 0.32 8.32
N LEU A 164 7.33 0.59 8.99
CA LEU A 164 7.66 -0.03 10.28
C LEU A 164 6.76 0.52 11.39
N SER A 165 6.72 -0.19 12.54
CA SER A 165 5.98 0.25 13.72
C SER A 165 6.42 1.64 14.22
N SER A 166 7.71 1.96 14.08
CA SER A 166 8.31 3.21 14.54
C SER A 166 8.35 4.32 13.47
N GLU A 167 7.87 4.06 12.24
CA GLU A 167 8.04 4.97 11.12
C GLU A 167 6.73 5.57 10.62
N LEU A 168 6.87 6.75 10.01
CA LEU A 168 5.80 7.41 9.27
C LEU A 168 5.78 6.89 7.84
N SER A 169 4.59 6.80 7.25
CA SER A 169 4.40 6.53 5.83
C SER A 169 4.36 7.84 5.04
N THR A 170 4.76 7.78 3.78
CA THR A 170 4.53 8.87 2.83
C THR A 170 3.06 8.90 2.42
N GLY A 171 2.53 10.06 2.03
CA GLY A 171 1.15 10.19 1.54
C GLY A 171 0.94 9.69 0.10
N ASN A 172 1.89 8.92 -0.46
CA ASN A 172 1.82 8.41 -1.81
C ASN A 172 1.16 7.03 -1.86
N TRP A 173 0.67 6.64 -3.04
CA TRP A 173 -0.01 5.37 -3.26
C TRP A 173 0.91 4.19 -3.61
N THR A 174 2.23 4.30 -3.41
CA THR A 174 3.23 3.31 -3.84
C THR A 174 2.91 1.91 -3.31
N PHE A 175 2.54 1.78 -2.04
CA PHE A 175 2.13 0.51 -1.45
C PHE A 175 0.89 -0.07 -2.15
N THR A 176 -0.16 0.73 -2.28
CA THR A 176 -1.41 0.28 -2.89
C THR A 176 -1.26 0.02 -4.38
N GLU A 177 -0.45 0.80 -5.10
CA GLU A 177 -0.14 0.54 -6.52
C GLU A 177 0.58 -0.80 -6.70
N ALA A 178 1.50 -1.18 -5.82
CA ALA A 178 2.16 -2.49 -5.87
C ALA A 178 1.15 -3.64 -5.66
N ILE A 179 0.17 -3.49 -4.76
CA ILE A 179 -0.92 -4.46 -4.58
C ILE A 179 -1.76 -4.57 -5.87
N LEU A 180 -2.13 -3.43 -6.46
CA LEU A 180 -2.91 -3.40 -7.69
C LEU A 180 -2.15 -4.08 -8.84
N ALA A 181 -0.85 -3.80 -8.97
CA ALA A 181 0.02 -4.41 -9.99
C ALA A 181 0.06 -5.94 -9.84
N ALA A 182 0.31 -6.45 -8.65
CA ALA A 182 0.35 -7.89 -8.39
C ALA A 182 -1.00 -8.56 -8.67
N LEU A 183 -2.11 -7.98 -8.20
CA LEU A 183 -3.44 -8.53 -8.46
C LEU A 183 -3.85 -8.46 -9.94
N ARG A 184 -3.33 -7.52 -10.73
CA ARG A 184 -3.50 -7.47 -12.19
C ARG A 184 -2.64 -8.48 -12.94
N GLY A 185 -1.68 -9.10 -12.25
CA GLY A 185 -0.72 -10.03 -12.86
C GLY A 185 0.36 -9.31 -13.67
N GLU A 186 0.77 -8.09 -13.27
CA GLU A 186 1.82 -7.37 -13.98
C GLU A 186 3.14 -8.16 -13.94
N ALA A 187 3.78 -8.33 -15.10
CA ALA A 187 4.95 -9.20 -15.27
C ALA A 187 6.13 -8.88 -14.34
N TYR A 188 6.24 -7.63 -13.89
CA TYR A 188 7.32 -7.19 -13.00
C TYR A 188 7.07 -7.53 -11.53
N ALA A 189 5.86 -7.92 -11.16
CA ALA A 189 5.55 -8.40 -9.81
C ALA A 189 5.86 -9.91 -9.64
N ASP A 190 6.08 -10.65 -10.72
CA ASP A 190 6.61 -12.02 -10.74
C ASP A 190 8.13 -11.95 -10.60
N GLY A 191 8.63 -12.13 -9.39
CA GLY A 191 10.03 -11.94 -9.05
C GLY A 191 10.95 -13.08 -9.47
N ASP A 192 10.44 -14.31 -9.50
CA ASP A 192 11.19 -15.53 -9.80
C ASP A 192 10.97 -16.07 -11.23
N GLY A 193 10.03 -15.48 -11.98
CA GLY A 193 9.70 -15.89 -13.34
C GLY A 193 8.88 -17.16 -13.43
N SER A 194 8.17 -17.53 -12.37
CA SER A 194 7.33 -18.73 -12.29
C SER A 194 6.02 -18.63 -13.08
N ALA A 195 5.73 -17.49 -13.68
CA ALA A 195 4.46 -17.12 -14.31
C ALA A 195 3.27 -17.04 -13.33
N THR A 196 3.57 -16.95 -12.04
CA THR A 196 2.58 -16.69 -10.98
C THR A 196 3.10 -15.62 -10.01
N ILE A 197 2.21 -14.97 -9.30
CA ILE A 197 2.56 -13.98 -8.28
C ILE A 197 2.03 -14.48 -6.95
N SER A 198 2.92 -14.84 -6.05
CA SER A 198 2.61 -15.24 -4.69
C SER A 198 2.50 -14.04 -3.74
N LEU A 199 1.97 -14.26 -2.54
CA LEU A 199 1.93 -13.23 -1.50
C LEU A 199 3.34 -12.82 -1.06
N ALA A 200 4.29 -13.75 -1.02
CA ALA A 200 5.69 -13.45 -0.70
C ALA A 200 6.34 -12.55 -1.77
N GLU A 201 6.04 -12.79 -3.05
CA GLU A 201 6.51 -11.94 -4.14
C GLU A 201 5.87 -10.56 -4.12
N LEU A 202 4.57 -10.47 -3.80
CA LEU A 202 3.91 -9.19 -3.55
C LEU A 202 4.63 -8.43 -2.42
N ALA A 203 4.95 -9.09 -1.32
CA ALA A 203 5.66 -8.46 -0.21
C ALA A 203 7.06 -7.97 -0.63
N ALA A 204 7.80 -8.76 -1.39
CA ALA A 204 9.11 -8.38 -1.92
C ALA A 204 9.01 -7.22 -2.92
N HIS A 205 7.98 -7.22 -3.75
CA HIS A 205 7.68 -6.14 -4.70
C HIS A 205 7.36 -4.83 -3.97
N ILE A 206 6.44 -4.86 -2.99
CA ILE A 206 6.11 -3.70 -2.14
C ILE A 206 7.38 -3.13 -1.50
N GLN A 207 8.22 -4.00 -0.89
CA GLN A 207 9.46 -3.57 -0.25
C GLN A 207 10.41 -2.88 -1.25
N ALA A 208 10.53 -3.42 -2.46
CA ALA A 208 11.38 -2.84 -3.50
C ALA A 208 10.86 -1.47 -3.98
N GLU A 209 9.55 -1.35 -4.18
CA GLU A 209 8.92 -0.11 -4.64
C GLU A 209 9.02 1.01 -3.58
N LEU A 210 8.67 0.70 -2.33
CA LEU A 210 8.76 1.67 -1.22
C LEU A 210 10.20 2.08 -0.92
N ALA A 211 11.14 1.15 -0.91
CA ALA A 211 12.55 1.47 -0.70
C ALA A 211 13.11 2.38 -1.80
N PHE A 212 12.67 2.20 -3.04
CA PHE A 212 13.14 2.97 -4.17
C PHE A 212 12.48 4.35 -4.26
N ALA A 213 11.14 4.39 -4.16
CA ALA A 213 10.37 5.60 -4.39
C ALA A 213 10.30 6.51 -3.16
N GLU A 214 10.27 5.92 -1.97
CA GLU A 214 9.91 6.61 -0.73
C GLU A 214 11.02 6.57 0.34
N GLU A 215 12.12 5.84 0.09
CA GLU A 215 13.15 5.54 1.10
C GLU A 215 12.55 4.91 2.37
N GLN A 216 11.52 4.08 2.21
CA GLN A 216 10.69 3.55 3.27
C GLN A 216 10.81 2.04 3.36
N VAL A 217 10.67 1.48 4.57
CA VAL A 217 10.72 0.04 4.82
C VAL A 217 9.31 -0.48 5.07
N ALA A 218 8.89 -1.45 4.25
CA ALA A 218 7.63 -2.17 4.47
C ALA A 218 7.77 -3.23 5.57
N THR A 219 6.67 -3.57 6.22
CA THR A 219 6.60 -4.72 7.12
C THR A 219 5.85 -5.86 6.45
N PHE A 220 6.43 -7.06 6.48
CA PHE A 220 5.76 -8.30 6.11
C PHE A 220 5.95 -9.33 7.21
N ALA A 221 4.87 -9.88 7.71
CA ALA A 221 4.90 -10.95 8.70
C ALA A 221 3.77 -11.96 8.44
N THR A 222 4.04 -13.22 8.79
CA THR A 222 3.02 -14.28 8.78
C THR A 222 3.01 -14.99 10.14
N THR A 223 1.83 -15.43 10.57
CA THR A 223 1.71 -16.30 11.73
C THR A 223 1.79 -17.77 11.33
N HIS A 224 2.00 -18.64 12.32
CA HIS A 224 2.00 -20.08 12.09
C HIS A 224 0.71 -20.53 11.38
N GLY A 225 0.87 -21.36 10.35
CA GLY A 225 -0.24 -21.89 9.55
C GLY A 225 -0.63 -21.04 8.32
N PHE A 226 -0.07 -19.83 8.15
CA PHE A 226 -0.25 -19.09 6.91
C PHE A 226 0.84 -19.47 5.90
N ASP A 227 0.43 -19.80 4.66
CA ASP A 227 1.36 -20.12 3.57
C ASP A 227 1.69 -18.84 2.77
N PRO A 228 2.91 -18.27 2.90
CA PRO A 228 3.29 -17.07 2.12
C PRO A 228 3.44 -17.36 0.61
N ALA A 229 3.52 -18.62 0.20
CA ALA A 229 3.51 -19.02 -1.21
C ALA A 229 2.10 -19.04 -1.82
N LEU A 230 1.07 -18.54 -1.10
CA LEU A 230 -0.29 -18.38 -1.63
C LEU A 230 -0.26 -17.59 -2.93
N VAL A 231 -0.63 -18.24 -4.04
CA VAL A 231 -0.66 -17.64 -5.38
C VAL A 231 -1.86 -16.69 -5.47
N LEU A 232 -1.61 -15.42 -5.75
CA LEU A 232 -2.62 -14.36 -5.87
C LEU A 232 -3.10 -14.18 -7.31
N ALA A 233 -2.20 -14.34 -8.28
CA ALA A 233 -2.49 -14.14 -9.69
C ALA A 233 -1.56 -14.96 -10.60
N ALA A 234 -2.00 -15.25 -11.82
CA ALA A 234 -1.10 -15.60 -12.90
C ALA A 234 -0.41 -14.32 -13.39
N ALA A 235 0.89 -14.39 -13.64
CA ALA A 235 1.65 -13.27 -14.18
C ALA A 235 1.52 -13.20 -15.70
N ARG A 236 1.48 -12.01 -16.25
CA ARG A 236 1.59 -11.75 -17.68
C ARG A 236 3.00 -12.14 -18.15
N PRO A 237 3.15 -12.63 -19.40
CA PRO A 237 4.47 -12.88 -19.94
C PRO A 237 5.32 -11.62 -19.96
N ARG A 238 6.56 -11.72 -19.47
CA ARG A 238 7.55 -10.64 -19.56
C ARG A 238 8.25 -10.76 -20.93
N HIS A 239 7.83 -9.95 -21.88
CA HIS A 239 8.38 -9.96 -23.24
C HIS A 239 9.71 -9.20 -23.38
N ASP A 240 10.07 -8.37 -22.42
CA ASP A 240 11.36 -7.65 -22.37
C ASP A 240 11.90 -7.62 -20.92
N PRO A 241 13.20 -7.92 -20.71
CA PRO A 241 13.80 -7.95 -19.38
C PRO A 241 13.89 -6.57 -18.71
N GLN A 242 13.68 -5.48 -19.43
CA GLN A 242 13.66 -4.13 -18.86
C GLN A 242 12.33 -3.79 -18.16
N ILE A 243 11.24 -4.50 -18.47
CA ILE A 243 9.95 -4.29 -17.81
C ILE A 243 10.09 -4.56 -16.32
N GLY A 244 9.63 -3.62 -15.50
CA GLY A 244 9.74 -3.62 -14.05
C GLY A 244 11.04 -3.01 -13.51
N ARG A 245 12.01 -2.63 -14.36
CA ARG A 245 13.21 -1.95 -13.89
C ARG A 245 12.88 -0.55 -13.40
N GLN A 246 13.47 -0.21 -12.27
CA GLN A 246 13.43 1.12 -11.68
C GLN A 246 14.56 1.96 -12.27
N VAL A 247 14.23 3.16 -12.74
CA VAL A 247 15.16 4.05 -13.45
C VAL A 247 14.95 5.50 -13.01
N ALA A 248 15.97 6.35 -13.24
CA ALA A 248 15.74 7.79 -13.32
C ALA A 248 15.54 8.16 -14.78
N VAL A 249 14.56 9.01 -15.04
CA VAL A 249 14.24 9.55 -16.36
C VAL A 249 14.58 11.03 -16.38
N GLN A 250 15.33 11.46 -17.39
CA GLN A 250 15.63 12.87 -17.60
C GLN A 250 14.47 13.52 -18.38
N ALA A 251 13.82 14.46 -17.72
CA ALA A 251 12.74 15.22 -18.33
C ALA A 251 12.71 16.65 -17.76
N GLU A 252 12.47 17.65 -18.59
CA GLU A 252 12.42 19.09 -18.22
C GLU A 252 13.63 19.56 -17.39
N GLY A 253 14.82 19.04 -17.70
CA GLY A 253 16.06 19.43 -17.02
C GLY A 253 16.28 18.81 -15.65
N ALA A 254 15.38 17.93 -15.20
CA ALA A 254 15.47 17.20 -13.93
C ALA A 254 15.51 15.68 -14.13
N TRP A 255 15.88 14.94 -13.07
CA TRP A 255 15.82 13.50 -13.03
C TRP A 255 14.66 13.04 -12.13
N TRP A 256 13.79 12.19 -12.67
CA TRP A 256 12.58 11.68 -12.03
C TRP A 256 12.67 10.18 -11.81
N THR A 257 12.28 9.72 -10.67
CA THR A 257 12.18 8.27 -10.40
C THR A 257 10.96 7.69 -11.11
N ALA A 258 11.18 6.59 -11.82
CA ALA A 258 10.15 5.93 -12.61
C ALA A 258 10.38 4.43 -12.69
N GLN A 259 9.34 3.69 -13.06
CA GLN A 259 9.39 2.27 -13.40
C GLN A 259 9.10 2.09 -14.89
N ILE A 260 9.85 1.20 -15.55
CA ILE A 260 9.57 0.78 -16.92
C ILE A 260 8.39 -0.18 -16.88
N THR A 261 7.28 0.20 -17.49
CA THR A 261 6.04 -0.61 -17.52
C THR A 261 5.85 -1.36 -18.83
N ASP A 262 6.49 -0.91 -19.91
CA ASP A 262 6.42 -1.55 -21.22
C ASP A 262 7.64 -1.18 -22.08
N VAL A 263 7.91 -2.01 -23.11
CA VAL A 263 8.98 -1.78 -24.09
C VAL A 263 8.43 -2.05 -25.48
N HIS A 264 8.52 -1.07 -26.39
CA HIS A 264 8.06 -1.22 -27.77
C HIS A 264 8.89 -0.34 -28.72
N ASP A 265 9.29 -0.88 -29.87
CA ASP A 265 10.08 -0.18 -30.91
C ASP A 265 11.31 0.54 -30.36
N GLY A 266 12.03 -0.07 -29.40
CA GLY A 266 13.23 0.48 -28.77
C GLY A 266 12.95 1.64 -27.81
N LYS A 267 11.69 1.98 -27.53
CA LYS A 267 11.28 2.96 -26.51
C LYS A 267 10.82 2.27 -25.26
N LEU A 268 10.94 2.98 -24.14
CA LEU A 268 10.55 2.53 -22.81
C LEU A 268 9.30 3.32 -22.38
N LYS A 269 8.21 2.63 -22.04
CA LYS A 269 7.10 3.26 -21.36
C LYS A 269 7.41 3.35 -19.88
N VAL A 270 7.35 4.53 -19.34
CA VAL A 270 7.69 4.79 -17.93
C VAL A 270 6.49 5.34 -17.16
N ARG A 271 6.35 4.86 -15.92
CA ARG A 271 5.43 5.39 -14.91
C ARG A 271 6.25 6.10 -13.85
N TYR A 272 5.95 7.35 -13.61
CA TYR A 272 6.60 8.14 -12.56
C TYR A 272 6.02 7.82 -11.18
N TYR A 273 6.89 7.55 -10.21
CA TYR A 273 6.45 7.32 -8.84
C TYR A 273 5.80 8.58 -8.25
N GLY A 274 4.67 8.35 -7.58
CA GLY A 274 3.91 9.43 -6.97
C GLY A 274 3.09 10.28 -7.94
N TYR A 275 3.00 9.91 -9.22
CA TYR A 275 2.21 10.59 -10.24
C TYR A 275 1.13 9.69 -10.83
N GLU A 276 0.10 10.29 -11.40
CA GLU A 276 -1.00 9.61 -12.05
C GLU A 276 -0.57 9.03 -13.41
N SER A 277 -1.30 8.01 -13.86
CA SER A 277 -1.01 7.33 -15.14
C SER A 277 -1.13 8.24 -16.37
N VAL A 278 -1.81 9.38 -16.24
CA VAL A 278 -1.84 10.42 -17.30
C VAL A 278 -0.45 10.99 -17.60
N HIS A 279 0.50 10.85 -16.68
CA HIS A 279 1.90 11.24 -16.85
C HIS A 279 2.79 10.13 -17.40
N ASP A 280 2.26 8.90 -17.59
CA ASP A 280 3.01 7.81 -18.22
C ASP A 280 3.40 8.23 -19.64
N GLN A 281 4.66 8.04 -20.01
CA GLN A 281 5.15 8.44 -21.35
C GLN A 281 6.14 7.43 -21.92
N TRP A 282 6.31 7.51 -23.22
CA TRP A 282 7.34 6.79 -23.95
C TRP A 282 8.60 7.62 -24.04
N VAL A 283 9.72 7.10 -23.52
CA VAL A 283 11.03 7.77 -23.53
C VAL A 283 12.04 6.91 -24.28
N SER A 284 13.11 7.54 -24.77
CA SER A 284 14.22 6.79 -25.31
C SER A 284 15.14 6.26 -24.20
N PRO A 285 15.86 5.15 -24.41
CA PRO A 285 16.80 4.61 -23.41
C PRO A 285 17.86 5.63 -22.95
N GLU A 286 18.29 6.53 -23.82
CA GLU A 286 19.28 7.59 -23.54
C GLU A 286 18.77 8.61 -22.51
N GLN A 287 17.45 8.75 -22.37
CA GLN A 287 16.82 9.61 -21.37
C GLN A 287 16.75 8.91 -19.99
N THR A 288 17.21 7.66 -19.90
CA THR A 288 17.15 6.90 -18.66
C THR A 288 18.53 6.58 -18.11
N ARG A 289 18.65 6.45 -16.82
CA ARG A 289 19.82 5.90 -16.15
C ARG A 289 19.40 4.95 -15.02
N SER A 290 20.21 3.93 -14.80
CA SER A 290 20.07 3.09 -13.61
C SER A 290 20.35 3.93 -12.37
N ILE A 291 19.48 3.82 -11.39
CA ILE A 291 19.74 4.33 -10.04
C ILE A 291 20.32 3.16 -9.25
N GLY A 292 21.55 3.32 -8.74
CA GLY A 292 22.14 2.34 -7.84
C GLY A 292 21.27 2.21 -6.59
N ARG A 293 20.77 1.01 -6.30
CA ARG A 293 20.11 0.75 -5.02
C ARG A 293 21.13 0.92 -3.91
N PRO A 294 20.83 1.62 -2.82
CA PRO A 294 21.56 1.41 -1.58
C PRO A 294 21.36 -0.07 -1.20
N ARG A 295 22.39 -0.90 -1.39
CA ARG A 295 22.36 -2.28 -0.94
C ARG A 295 22.80 -2.27 0.52
N TYR A 296 21.85 -2.23 1.42
CA TYR A 296 22.12 -2.57 2.81
C TYR A 296 21.94 -4.08 2.97
N PRO A 297 22.98 -4.82 3.35
CA PRO A 297 22.84 -6.23 3.71
C PRO A 297 21.85 -6.35 4.86
N ILE A 298 21.01 -7.37 4.85
CA ILE A 298 20.12 -7.67 5.98
C ILE A 298 20.97 -7.77 7.25
N GLY A 299 20.65 -6.95 8.28
CA GLY A 299 21.42 -6.86 9.53
C GLY A 299 22.56 -5.83 9.53
N ALA A 300 22.75 -5.03 8.48
CA ALA A 300 23.72 -3.94 8.51
C ALA A 300 23.22 -2.82 9.45
N THR A 301 24.09 -2.40 10.36
CA THR A 301 23.87 -1.16 11.13
C THR A 301 24.10 0.00 10.18
N VAL A 302 23.05 0.81 9.96
CA VAL A 302 23.14 2.00 9.12
C VAL A 302 23.22 3.22 10.02
N GLU A 303 24.31 3.99 9.89
CA GLU A 303 24.43 5.29 10.54
C GLU A 303 23.61 6.31 9.73
N VAL A 304 22.50 6.78 10.28
CA VAL A 304 21.65 7.77 9.64
C VAL A 304 22.15 9.15 10.04
N THR A 305 22.84 9.85 9.15
CA THR A 305 23.15 11.26 9.35
C THR A 305 21.90 12.09 9.06
N LEU A 306 21.22 12.53 10.10
CA LEU A 306 20.10 13.46 9.98
C LEU A 306 20.65 14.82 9.52
N ARG A 307 20.36 15.22 8.28
CA ARG A 307 20.56 16.60 7.86
C ARG A 307 19.47 17.46 8.53
N THR A 308 19.85 18.14 9.59
CA THR A 308 19.05 19.23 10.17
C THR A 308 19.11 20.43 9.24
N GLY A 309 18.10 20.62 8.43
CA GLY A 309 17.97 21.74 7.52
C GLY A 309 16.67 21.63 6.73
N TYR A 310 15.56 21.87 7.44
CA TYR A 310 14.25 22.02 6.78
C TYR A 310 14.16 23.41 6.17
N SER A 311 14.05 23.49 4.86
CA SER A 311 13.55 24.67 4.16
C SER A 311 12.11 24.36 3.74
N PRO A 312 11.09 25.06 4.27
CA PRO A 312 9.74 24.90 3.76
C PRO A 312 9.68 25.49 2.35
N ALA A 313 9.01 24.77 1.45
CA ALA A 313 8.74 25.16 0.08
C ALA A 313 9.90 25.03 -0.92
N ALA A 314 10.20 23.79 -1.26
CA ALA A 314 10.49 23.50 -2.67
C ALA A 314 9.25 22.79 -3.22
N SER A 315 8.41 23.54 -3.93
CA SER A 315 7.42 22.96 -4.83
C SER A 315 8.17 22.06 -5.82
N TRP A 316 7.86 20.78 -5.84
CA TRP A 316 8.37 19.89 -6.88
C TRP A 316 7.81 20.38 -8.22
N PRO A 317 8.63 20.57 -9.23
CA PRO A 317 8.13 20.86 -10.56
C PRO A 317 7.25 19.69 -11.02
N ASN A 318 6.19 19.98 -11.77
CA ASN A 318 5.38 18.93 -12.38
C ASN A 318 6.25 18.08 -13.32
N PRO A 319 6.01 16.75 -13.42
CA PRO A 319 6.67 15.94 -14.43
C PRO A 319 6.28 16.42 -15.83
N PRO A 320 7.13 16.15 -16.83
CA PRO A 320 6.86 16.56 -18.19
C PRO A 320 5.55 15.97 -18.70
N ARG A 321 4.77 16.80 -19.35
CA ARG A 321 3.56 16.33 -20.04
C ARG A 321 3.97 15.83 -21.42
N GLY A 322 3.60 14.60 -21.75
CA GLY A 322 3.48 14.21 -23.15
C GLY A 322 2.48 15.15 -23.82
N GLU A 323 2.74 15.56 -25.05
CA GLU A 323 1.91 16.51 -25.82
C GLU A 323 0.44 16.09 -25.84
N LEU A 324 -0.32 16.58 -24.88
CA LEU A 324 -1.77 16.73 -24.92
C LEU A 324 -2.10 17.97 -24.08
N ASP A 325 -2.52 18.99 -24.81
CA ASP A 325 -2.95 20.29 -24.32
C ASP A 325 -4.16 20.11 -23.40
N ASP A 326 -3.97 20.24 -22.08
CA ASP A 326 -5.03 20.73 -21.19
C ASP A 326 -4.47 21.22 -19.84
N GLN A 327 -4.81 22.44 -19.49
CA GLN A 327 -4.39 23.12 -18.27
C GLN A 327 -5.16 22.58 -17.06
N ARG A 328 -4.58 21.65 -16.31
CA ARG A 328 -4.97 21.39 -14.93
C ARG A 328 -3.75 21.32 -14.04
N SER A 329 -3.64 22.31 -13.16
CA SER A 329 -2.61 22.38 -12.12
C SER A 329 -2.75 21.22 -11.13
N CYS A 330 -1.73 20.38 -11.00
CA CYS A 330 -1.61 19.45 -9.88
C CYS A 330 -1.35 20.23 -8.58
N PRO A 331 -2.07 19.92 -7.47
CA PRO A 331 -1.75 20.49 -6.17
C PRO A 331 -0.41 19.93 -5.64
N PRO A 332 0.31 20.71 -4.82
CA PRO A 332 1.58 20.29 -4.24
C PRO A 332 1.34 19.08 -3.30
N ARG A 333 2.12 18.02 -3.47
CA ARG A 333 2.12 16.86 -2.56
C ARG A 333 2.95 17.19 -1.32
N PHE A 334 2.35 17.04 -0.16
CA PHE A 334 3.01 17.26 1.12
C PHE A 334 3.96 16.10 1.45
N ARG A 335 5.23 16.43 1.68
CA ARG A 335 6.16 15.57 2.40
C ARG A 335 5.88 15.74 3.89
N MET A 336 5.32 14.74 4.56
CA MET A 336 5.24 14.81 6.02
C MET A 336 6.63 14.81 6.64
N LEU A 337 6.80 15.70 7.60
CA LEU A 337 8.00 15.90 8.39
C LEU A 337 8.38 14.63 9.16
N ARG A 338 9.64 14.23 9.06
CA ARG A 338 10.25 13.38 10.07
C ARG A 338 10.40 14.20 11.34
N ALA A 339 9.59 13.91 12.35
CA ALA A 339 9.87 14.41 13.68
C ALA A 339 11.09 13.65 14.23
N ALA A 340 12.16 14.38 14.52
CA ALA A 340 13.27 13.85 15.29
C ALA A 340 12.80 13.67 16.75
N LEU A 341 13.01 12.49 17.29
CA LEU A 341 13.18 12.28 18.72
C LEU A 341 14.65 12.52 19.07
#